data_0c67ff1c3fdae07e2e0f20c1a4853bf9
#
_entry.id   0c67ff1c3fdae07e2e0f20c1a4853bf9
#
_cell.length_a   1.000
_cell.length_b   1.000
_cell.length_c   1.000
_cell.angle_alpha   90.00
_cell.angle_beta   90.00
_cell.angle_gamma   90.00
#
_symmetry.space_group_name_H-M   'P 1'
#
loop_
_entity.id
_entity.type
_entity.pdbx_description
1 polymer ?
#
loop_
_entity_poly.entity_id
_entity_poly.type
_entity_poly.pdbx_seq_one_letter_code
_entity_poly.pdbx_strand_id
1 'polypeptide(L)'
;YLALTEAGHRVVLHRALVDADVVVPIGCQQSDQAPDYFGLFSEVYPVFADAHAQGRFRAWGLRPKPWEEKRRLVAEVREVAWLLGSAFAIQLVPGTGEDVLEVLAGDIRQVGRMGRQRYAALWNRFVPHRARLVVAAIPGGGSQQTWRSLARALAAARPLVEPGGAIAICCSLTRPPGHAVQALVGAKHPRTVLEKFGRNLPEDTLQAVQLLRARKQAHLFLLSGLDAQLVEGLQITPLVHFGQLIQLI
;
A
#
# COMPACT_ATOMS: atom_id res chain seq x y z
N TYR A 1 -5.64 16.73 20.79
CA TYR A 1 -4.49 17.48 20.25
C TYR A 1 -3.23 17.08 21.02
N LEU A 2 -2.20 16.66 20.35
CA LEU A 2 -0.94 16.28 20.95
C LEU A 2 0.10 17.41 20.82
N ALA A 3 0.44 17.78 19.58
CA ALA A 3 1.50 18.76 19.30
C ALA A 3 1.42 19.30 17.87
N LEU A 4 2.36 20.16 17.50
CA LEU A 4 2.71 20.52 16.13
C LEU A 4 3.97 19.74 15.72
N THR A 5 4.00 19.26 14.50
CA THR A 5 5.24 18.71 13.91
C THR A 5 6.19 19.85 13.51
N GLU A 6 7.47 19.55 13.29
CA GLU A 6 8.44 20.51 12.72
C GLU A 6 7.97 21.14 11.42
N ALA A 7 7.18 20.39 10.63
CA ALA A 7 6.56 20.89 9.40
C ALA A 7 5.30 21.75 9.64
N GLY A 8 4.93 22.02 10.90
CA GLY A 8 3.77 22.83 11.27
C GLY A 8 2.42 22.09 11.16
N HIS A 9 2.41 20.77 11.00
CA HIS A 9 1.17 20.01 10.96
C HIS A 9 0.65 19.74 12.38
N ARG A 10 -0.66 19.97 12.59
CA ARG A 10 -1.31 19.60 13.86
C ARG A 10 -1.42 18.08 13.97
N VAL A 11 -0.97 17.53 15.08
CA VAL A 11 -1.11 16.12 15.44
C VAL A 11 -2.31 16.01 16.37
N VAL A 12 -3.41 15.43 15.84
CA VAL A 12 -4.62 15.13 16.59
C VAL A 12 -4.79 13.62 16.56
N LEU A 13 -4.70 12.99 17.73
CA LEU A 13 -4.83 11.55 17.91
C LEU A 13 -6.06 11.20 18.74
N HIS A 14 -6.53 9.96 18.61
CA HIS A 14 -7.56 9.44 19.49
C HIS A 14 -7.14 9.58 20.94
N ARG A 15 -8.07 10.05 21.79
CA ARG A 15 -7.80 10.42 23.17
C ARG A 15 -7.16 9.26 23.98
N ALA A 16 -7.62 8.04 23.78
CA ALA A 16 -7.07 6.87 24.47
C ALA A 16 -5.55 6.67 24.27
N LEU A 17 -4.99 7.12 23.12
CA LEU A 17 -3.55 7.06 22.89
C LEU A 17 -2.79 8.17 23.61
N VAL A 18 -3.41 9.34 23.76
CA VAL A 18 -2.81 10.51 24.42
C VAL A 18 -2.84 10.37 25.93
N ASP A 19 -3.91 9.77 26.47
CA ASP A 19 -4.12 9.54 27.91
C ASP A 19 -3.42 8.24 28.39
N ALA A 20 -2.88 7.41 27.51
CA ALA A 20 -2.21 6.17 27.87
C ALA A 20 -0.83 6.42 28.47
N ASP A 21 -0.49 5.75 29.57
CA ASP A 21 0.84 5.79 30.19
C ASP A 21 1.91 5.21 29.28
N VAL A 22 1.55 4.20 28.47
CA VAL A 22 2.46 3.51 27.53
C VAL A 22 1.71 3.14 26.26
N VAL A 23 2.30 3.48 25.11
CA VAL A 23 1.82 3.05 23.78
C VAL A 23 2.88 2.16 23.15
N VAL A 24 2.53 0.89 22.92
CA VAL A 24 3.40 -0.09 22.29
C VAL A 24 2.82 -0.44 20.90
N PRO A 25 3.38 0.07 19.80
CA PRO A 25 2.96 -0.35 18.48
C PRO A 25 3.39 -1.79 18.21
N ILE A 26 2.48 -2.57 17.64
CA ILE A 26 2.73 -3.93 17.16
C ILE A 26 2.41 -3.92 15.67
N GLY A 27 3.40 -4.19 14.84
CA GLY A 27 3.23 -4.11 13.38
C GLY A 27 4.02 -5.15 12.62
N CYS A 28 3.60 -5.41 11.38
CA CYS A 28 4.32 -6.30 10.47
C CYS A 28 5.20 -5.48 9.52
N GLN A 29 6.47 -5.86 9.38
CA GLN A 29 7.38 -5.23 8.41
C GLN A 29 6.89 -5.49 7.00
N GLN A 30 6.92 -4.46 6.20
CA GLN A 30 6.57 -4.51 4.78
C GLN A 30 7.70 -3.87 3.96
N SER A 31 7.62 -4.04 2.65
CA SER A 31 8.50 -3.31 1.73
C SER A 31 8.32 -1.80 1.93
N ASP A 32 9.41 -1.05 1.99
CA ASP A 32 9.37 0.42 2.00
C ASP A 32 8.72 1.00 0.73
N GLN A 33 8.63 0.19 -0.34
CA GLN A 33 7.93 0.54 -1.57
C GLN A 33 6.42 0.28 -1.53
N ALA A 34 5.92 -0.46 -0.52
CA ALA A 34 4.48 -0.69 -0.36
C ALA A 34 3.75 0.66 -0.24
N PRO A 35 2.64 0.86 -0.98
CA PRO A 35 2.00 2.17 -1.12
C PRO A 35 1.43 2.71 0.19
N ASP A 36 1.10 1.85 1.12
CA ASP A 36 0.41 2.14 2.38
C ASP A 36 1.25 1.84 3.62
N TYR A 37 2.56 1.64 3.46
CA TYR A 37 3.48 1.44 4.58
C TYR A 37 4.41 2.65 4.76
N PHE A 38 4.38 3.22 5.94
CA PHE A 38 5.15 4.42 6.34
C PHE A 38 6.08 4.15 7.53
N GLY A 39 6.38 2.89 7.79
CA GLY A 39 7.21 2.45 8.91
C GLY A 39 6.41 1.80 10.04
N LEU A 40 7.11 1.35 11.08
CA LEU A 40 6.53 0.56 12.17
C LEU A 40 5.38 1.28 12.90
N PHE A 41 5.47 2.60 13.09
CA PHE A 41 4.44 3.37 13.79
C PHE A 41 3.24 3.72 12.89
N SER A 42 3.25 3.31 11.62
CA SER A 42 2.14 3.59 10.70
C SER A 42 0.83 2.89 11.06
N GLU A 43 0.88 1.88 11.92
CA GLU A 43 -0.31 1.23 12.48
C GLU A 43 -1.01 2.10 13.56
N VAL A 44 -0.32 3.12 14.08
CA VAL A 44 -0.87 4.09 15.04
C VAL A 44 -1.18 5.42 14.37
N TYR A 45 -0.23 5.97 13.62
CA TYR A 45 -0.40 7.23 12.91
C TYR A 45 -0.14 7.02 11.41
N PRO A 46 -1.08 7.36 10.53
CA PRO A 46 -2.26 8.21 10.73
C PRO A 46 -3.57 7.45 11.07
N VAL A 47 -3.53 6.16 11.39
CA VAL A 47 -4.74 5.33 11.56
C VAL A 47 -5.68 5.92 12.62
N PHE A 48 -5.13 6.30 13.78
CA PHE A 48 -5.89 6.89 14.89
C PHE A 48 -5.81 8.42 14.91
N ALA A 49 -5.43 9.05 13.81
CA ALA A 49 -5.42 10.50 13.68
C ALA A 49 -6.73 11.03 13.09
N ASP A 50 -6.85 12.36 13.04
CA ASP A 50 -7.99 13.03 12.44
C ASP A 50 -8.07 12.83 10.90
N ALA A 51 -9.23 13.16 10.33
CA ALA A 51 -9.50 13.04 8.91
C ALA A 51 -8.52 13.89 8.05
N HIS A 52 -8.00 14.99 8.60
CA HIS A 52 -7.05 15.85 7.89
C HIS A 52 -5.70 15.15 7.70
N ALA A 53 -5.14 14.57 8.78
CA ALA A 53 -3.92 13.78 8.71
C ALA A 53 -4.11 12.57 7.78
N GLN A 54 -5.18 11.78 7.96
CA GLN A 54 -5.49 10.63 7.10
C GLN A 54 -5.61 11.05 5.63
N GLY A 55 -6.26 12.18 5.33
CA GLY A 55 -6.40 12.71 3.97
C GLY A 55 -5.04 13.03 3.32
N ARG A 56 -4.07 13.59 4.06
CA ARG A 56 -2.72 13.84 3.55
C ARG A 56 -2.01 12.54 3.16
N PHE A 57 -2.14 11.48 3.98
CA PHE A 57 -1.56 10.16 3.68
C PHE A 57 -2.25 9.49 2.48
N ARG A 58 -3.55 9.68 2.27
CA ARG A 58 -4.24 9.20 1.05
C ARG A 58 -3.82 9.99 -0.20
N ALA A 59 -3.50 11.28 -0.04
CA ALA A 59 -3.20 12.17 -1.15
C ALA A 59 -1.77 12.05 -1.72
N TRP A 60 -0.81 11.40 -1.01
CA TRP A 60 0.60 11.41 -1.44
C TRP A 60 0.80 10.88 -2.86
N GLY A 61 0.01 9.87 -3.23
CA GLY A 61 0.08 9.28 -4.57
C GLY A 61 -0.36 10.22 -5.70
N LEU A 62 -1.16 11.23 -5.41
CA LEU A 62 -1.64 12.23 -6.35
C LEU A 62 -0.66 13.41 -6.53
N ARG A 63 0.36 13.53 -5.67
CA ARG A 63 1.31 14.63 -5.71
C ARG A 63 2.25 14.55 -6.92
N PRO A 64 2.76 15.69 -7.43
CA PRO A 64 3.70 15.72 -8.56
C PRO A 64 4.99 14.92 -8.29
N LYS A 65 5.48 14.95 -7.04
CA LYS A 65 6.67 14.21 -6.58
C LYS A 65 6.31 13.22 -5.48
N PRO A 66 5.61 12.13 -5.82
CA PRO A 66 5.00 11.24 -4.81
C PRO A 66 6.03 10.59 -3.89
N TRP A 67 7.25 10.29 -4.36
CA TRP A 67 8.27 9.66 -3.52
C TRP A 67 8.91 10.62 -2.51
N GLU A 68 9.04 11.90 -2.85
CA GLU A 68 9.47 12.93 -1.90
C GLU A 68 8.40 13.14 -0.82
N GLU A 69 7.14 13.18 -1.23
CA GLU A 69 6.00 13.29 -0.30
C GLU A 69 5.94 12.07 0.64
N LYS A 70 6.11 10.86 0.12
CA LYS A 70 6.15 9.65 0.96
C LYS A 70 7.26 9.73 2.00
N ARG A 71 8.46 10.20 1.63
CA ARG A 71 9.57 10.38 2.58
C ARG A 71 9.24 11.38 3.69
N ARG A 72 8.56 12.48 3.37
CA ARG A 72 8.09 13.45 4.37
C ARG A 72 7.08 12.82 5.33
N LEU A 73 6.12 12.04 4.80
CA LEU A 73 5.14 11.35 5.63
C LEU A 73 5.78 10.29 6.53
N VAL A 74 6.80 9.57 6.05
CA VAL A 74 7.58 8.63 6.89
C VAL A 74 8.33 9.36 8.00
N ALA A 75 8.90 10.53 7.73
CA ALA A 75 9.54 11.37 8.76
C ALA A 75 8.51 11.84 9.79
N GLU A 76 7.35 12.30 9.35
CA GLU A 76 6.25 12.72 10.22
C GLU A 76 5.75 11.57 11.12
N VAL A 77 5.60 10.35 10.59
CA VAL A 77 5.24 9.17 11.38
C VAL A 77 6.23 8.93 12.52
N ARG A 78 7.53 9.08 12.25
CA ARG A 78 8.58 8.93 13.26
C ARG A 78 8.56 10.03 14.32
N GLU A 79 8.31 11.25 13.89
CA GLU A 79 8.17 12.40 14.77
C GLU A 79 6.98 12.23 15.71
N VAL A 80 5.83 11.79 15.18
CA VAL A 80 4.63 11.55 15.99
C VAL A 80 4.87 10.42 17.01
N ALA A 81 5.60 9.36 16.64
CA ALA A 81 5.99 8.31 17.59
C ALA A 81 6.80 8.89 18.76
N TRP A 82 7.74 9.79 18.46
CA TRP A 82 8.54 10.47 19.47
C TRP A 82 7.70 11.42 20.35
N LEU A 83 6.84 12.24 19.74
CA LEU A 83 5.94 13.16 20.46
C LEU A 83 4.97 12.41 21.40
N LEU A 84 4.56 11.20 21.04
CA LEU A 84 3.69 10.35 21.85
C LEU A 84 4.48 9.60 22.95
N GLY A 85 5.81 9.72 22.97
CA GLY A 85 6.65 9.01 23.95
C GLY A 85 6.73 7.50 23.71
N SER A 86 6.39 7.02 22.51
CA SER A 86 6.45 5.59 22.16
C SER A 86 7.90 5.16 21.96
N ALA A 87 8.52 4.67 23.03
CA ALA A 87 9.93 4.27 23.03
C ALA A 87 10.13 2.77 22.67
N PHE A 88 9.13 1.93 22.95
CA PHE A 88 9.18 0.49 22.75
C PHE A 88 8.22 0.05 21.66
N ALA A 89 8.60 -0.96 20.89
CA ALA A 89 7.77 -1.51 19.81
C ALA A 89 8.00 -3.02 19.63
N ILE A 90 7.01 -3.68 19.03
CA ILE A 90 7.10 -5.07 18.57
C ILE A 90 6.89 -5.09 17.07
N GLN A 91 7.80 -5.74 16.34
CA GLN A 91 7.72 -5.86 14.89
C GLN A 91 7.84 -7.31 14.45
N LEU A 92 6.90 -7.74 13.64
CA LEU A 92 6.91 -9.05 13.01
C LEU A 92 7.62 -8.97 11.66
N VAL A 93 8.53 -9.90 11.40
CA VAL A 93 9.11 -10.10 10.06
C VAL A 93 8.33 -11.24 9.41
N PRO A 94 7.58 -10.96 8.31
CA PRO A 94 6.70 -11.95 7.71
C PRO A 94 7.47 -13.03 6.95
N GLY A 95 6.93 -14.24 6.99
CA GLY A 95 7.27 -15.35 6.13
C GLY A 95 6.36 -15.46 4.90
N THR A 96 6.20 -16.65 4.38
CA THR A 96 5.26 -16.97 3.30
C THR A 96 3.85 -17.19 3.87
N GLY A 97 2.84 -16.71 3.16
CA GLY A 97 1.45 -16.86 3.61
C GLY A 97 1.18 -16.13 4.93
N GLU A 98 0.87 -16.86 5.99
CA GLU A 98 0.57 -16.35 7.34
C GLU A 98 1.72 -16.56 8.34
N ASP A 99 2.87 -17.07 7.88
CA ASP A 99 4.01 -17.37 8.74
C ASP A 99 4.68 -16.10 9.25
N VAL A 100 5.16 -16.15 10.50
CA VAL A 100 6.02 -15.16 11.12
C VAL A 100 7.41 -15.76 11.28
N LEU A 101 8.42 -15.21 10.61
CA LEU A 101 9.79 -15.72 10.65
C LEU A 101 10.57 -15.20 11.87
N GLU A 102 10.31 -13.99 12.29
CA GLU A 102 11.04 -13.38 13.40
C GLU A 102 10.15 -12.35 14.10
N VAL A 103 10.27 -12.25 15.42
CA VAL A 103 9.65 -11.22 16.23
C VAL A 103 10.75 -10.37 16.85
N LEU A 104 10.74 -9.08 16.56
CA LEU A 104 11.67 -8.10 17.12
C LEU A 104 10.95 -7.25 18.16
N ALA A 105 11.55 -7.05 19.32
CA ALA A 105 10.98 -6.22 20.38
C ALA A 105 12.08 -5.38 21.03
N GLY A 106 11.77 -4.12 21.39
CA GLY A 106 12.72 -3.22 22.01
C GLY A 106 12.55 -1.76 21.58
N ASP A 107 13.64 -0.98 21.64
CA ASP A 107 13.64 0.43 21.19
C ASP A 107 13.08 0.55 19.76
N ILE A 108 12.09 1.41 19.59
CA ILE A 108 11.33 1.54 18.34
C ILE A 108 12.21 1.84 17.12
N ARG A 109 13.30 2.62 17.29
CA ARG A 109 14.21 2.97 16.20
C ARG A 109 15.11 1.78 15.83
N GLN A 110 15.59 1.04 16.83
CA GLN A 110 16.40 -0.16 16.62
C GLN A 110 15.55 -1.27 15.98
N VAL A 111 14.38 -1.55 16.52
CA VAL A 111 13.43 -2.54 15.99
C VAL A 111 13.06 -2.21 14.54
N GLY A 112 12.69 -0.97 14.25
CA GLY A 112 12.37 -0.56 12.88
C GLY A 112 13.56 -0.63 11.90
N ARG A 113 14.80 -0.41 12.37
CA ARG A 113 16.01 -0.59 11.55
C ARG A 113 16.30 -2.07 11.30
N MET A 114 16.27 -2.89 12.35
CA MET A 114 16.52 -4.33 12.25
C MET A 114 15.44 -5.02 11.40
N GLY A 115 14.17 -4.67 11.58
CA GLY A 115 13.08 -5.22 10.78
C GLY A 115 13.27 -4.97 9.29
N ARG A 116 13.66 -3.75 8.89
CA ARG A 116 13.99 -3.45 7.49
C ARG A 116 15.16 -4.28 6.98
N GLN A 117 16.24 -4.44 7.77
CA GLN A 117 17.39 -5.24 7.38
C GLN A 117 17.02 -6.72 7.20
N ARG A 118 16.29 -7.29 8.15
CA ARG A 118 15.82 -8.68 8.09
C ARG A 118 14.88 -8.90 6.91
N TYR A 119 13.89 -8.01 6.74
CA TYR A 119 12.98 -8.07 5.61
C TYR A 119 13.74 -7.98 4.27
N ALA A 120 14.68 -7.05 4.14
CA ALA A 120 15.46 -6.89 2.92
C ALA A 120 16.30 -8.13 2.61
N ALA A 121 16.94 -8.74 3.62
CA ALA A 121 17.74 -9.97 3.44
C ALA A 121 16.87 -11.15 2.97
N LEU A 122 15.64 -11.24 3.44
CA LEU A 122 14.72 -12.34 3.11
C LEU A 122 13.97 -12.13 1.80
N TRP A 123 13.52 -10.90 1.53
CA TRP A 123 12.53 -10.63 0.49
C TRP A 123 13.06 -9.81 -0.69
N ASN A 124 14.15 -9.01 -0.52
CA ASN A 124 14.67 -8.28 -1.65
C ASN A 124 15.43 -9.21 -2.57
N ARG A 125 15.07 -9.15 -3.85
CA ARG A 125 15.79 -9.87 -4.90
C ARG A 125 16.21 -8.88 -5.96
N PHE A 126 17.46 -8.96 -6.37
CA PHE A 126 17.97 -8.20 -7.50
C PHE A 126 17.54 -8.90 -8.78
N VAL A 127 16.86 -8.16 -9.65
CA VAL A 127 16.46 -8.61 -10.98
C VAL A 127 17.21 -7.74 -12.00
N PRO A 128 18.15 -8.30 -12.76
CA PRO A 128 19.04 -7.50 -13.62
C PRO A 128 18.32 -6.87 -14.82
N HIS A 129 17.26 -7.53 -15.30
CA HIS A 129 16.49 -7.08 -16.46
C HIS A 129 15.00 -7.06 -16.16
N ARG A 130 14.30 -6.12 -16.77
CA ARG A 130 12.84 -6.13 -16.74
C ARG A 130 12.31 -7.22 -17.66
N ALA A 131 11.14 -7.74 -17.32
CA ALA A 131 10.47 -8.76 -18.10
C ALA A 131 9.37 -8.15 -19.00
N ARG A 132 9.10 -8.76 -20.14
CA ARG A 132 7.96 -8.40 -21.00
C ARG A 132 6.63 -8.76 -20.35
N LEU A 133 6.61 -9.82 -19.54
CA LEU A 133 5.46 -10.26 -18.75
C LEU A 133 5.89 -10.49 -17.30
N VAL A 134 5.14 -9.93 -16.36
CA VAL A 134 5.26 -10.20 -14.92
C VAL A 134 3.96 -10.82 -14.44
N VAL A 135 4.05 -12.04 -13.92
CA VAL A 135 2.91 -12.71 -13.28
C VAL A 135 3.06 -12.60 -11.76
N ALA A 136 2.04 -12.09 -11.09
CA ALA A 136 2.02 -11.97 -9.64
C ALA A 136 0.77 -12.66 -9.07
N ALA A 137 0.96 -13.50 -8.06
CA ALA A 137 -0.12 -14.15 -7.35
C ALA A 137 -0.30 -13.53 -5.96
N ILE A 138 -1.55 -13.36 -5.53
CA ILE A 138 -1.89 -12.96 -4.17
C ILE A 138 -2.24 -14.25 -3.41
N PRO A 139 -1.34 -14.72 -2.52
CA PRO A 139 -1.58 -15.93 -1.74
C PRO A 139 -2.58 -15.66 -0.61
N GLY A 140 -2.97 -16.73 0.09
CA GLY A 140 -3.75 -16.68 1.33
C GLY A 140 -5.26 -16.71 1.15
N GLY A 141 -5.95 -16.71 2.26
CA GLY A 141 -7.40 -16.81 2.34
C GLY A 141 -8.13 -15.50 2.05
N GLY A 142 -9.46 -15.49 2.22
CA GLY A 142 -10.33 -14.36 1.88
C GLY A 142 -9.99 -13.02 2.56
N SER A 143 -9.34 -13.04 3.72
CA SER A 143 -8.86 -11.84 4.41
C SER A 143 -7.73 -11.13 3.65
N GLN A 144 -6.96 -11.86 2.85
CA GLN A 144 -5.85 -11.34 2.06
C GLN A 144 -6.26 -10.99 0.64
N GLN A 145 -7.40 -11.48 0.16
CA GLN A 145 -7.96 -11.20 -1.16
C GLN A 145 -8.69 -9.86 -1.16
N THR A 146 -7.92 -8.78 -1.24
CA THR A 146 -8.42 -7.41 -1.10
C THR A 146 -7.89 -6.49 -2.21
N TRP A 147 -8.59 -5.39 -2.47
CA TRP A 147 -8.12 -4.32 -3.36
C TRP A 147 -6.78 -3.71 -2.89
N ARG A 148 -6.53 -3.71 -1.58
CA ARG A 148 -5.25 -3.31 -0.99
C ARG A 148 -4.13 -4.25 -1.42
N SER A 149 -4.36 -5.56 -1.34
CA SER A 149 -3.39 -6.58 -1.78
C SER A 149 -3.14 -6.52 -3.28
N LEU A 150 -4.20 -6.30 -4.09
CA LEU A 150 -4.09 -6.06 -5.52
C LEU A 150 -3.19 -4.85 -5.83
N ALA A 151 -3.42 -3.74 -5.15
CA ALA A 151 -2.61 -2.53 -5.32
C ALA A 151 -1.14 -2.72 -4.93
N ARG A 152 -0.88 -3.49 -3.87
CA ARG A 152 0.48 -3.88 -3.46
C ARG A 152 1.16 -4.77 -4.49
N ALA A 153 0.44 -5.76 -5.03
CA ALA A 153 0.95 -6.63 -6.10
C ALA A 153 1.30 -5.82 -7.36
N LEU A 154 0.43 -4.89 -7.78
CA LEU A 154 0.71 -3.98 -8.88
C LEU A 154 1.93 -3.08 -8.60
N ALA A 155 2.06 -2.56 -7.38
CA ALA A 155 3.19 -1.73 -6.99
C ALA A 155 4.51 -2.51 -7.00
N ALA A 156 4.49 -3.80 -6.63
CA ALA A 156 5.66 -4.68 -6.65
C ALA A 156 6.02 -5.14 -8.08
N ALA A 157 5.03 -5.46 -8.92
CA ALA A 157 5.23 -5.92 -10.29
C ALA A 157 5.73 -4.82 -11.23
N ARG A 158 5.28 -3.59 -11.01
CA ARG A 158 5.55 -2.46 -11.91
C ARG A 158 7.04 -2.16 -12.15
N PRO A 159 7.95 -2.16 -11.17
CA PRO A 159 9.38 -1.95 -11.44
C PRO A 159 10.03 -3.10 -12.22
N LEU A 160 9.40 -4.28 -12.27
CA LEU A 160 9.91 -5.48 -12.90
C LEU A 160 9.49 -5.61 -14.37
N VAL A 161 8.45 -4.88 -14.81
CA VAL A 161 7.92 -4.95 -16.17
C VAL A 161 8.56 -3.90 -17.06
N GLU A 162 8.82 -4.26 -18.34
CA GLU A 162 9.23 -3.31 -19.37
C GLU A 162 8.11 -2.29 -19.65
N PRO A 163 8.46 -1.05 -20.06
CA PRO A 163 7.45 -0.12 -20.59
C PRO A 163 6.70 -0.73 -21.78
N GLY A 164 5.36 -0.75 -21.70
CA GLY A 164 4.52 -1.40 -22.72
C GLY A 164 4.41 -2.91 -22.59
N GLY A 165 5.07 -3.54 -21.63
CA GLY A 165 4.91 -4.96 -21.32
C GLY A 165 3.58 -5.29 -20.63
N ALA A 166 3.48 -6.46 -20.02
CA ALA A 166 2.26 -6.97 -19.41
C ALA A 166 2.44 -7.32 -17.93
N ILE A 167 1.42 -7.07 -17.10
CA ILE A 167 1.32 -7.54 -15.73
C ILE A 167 0.05 -8.37 -15.62
N ALA A 168 0.17 -9.63 -15.22
CA ALA A 168 -0.95 -10.51 -14.91
C ALA A 168 -1.03 -10.73 -13.40
N ILE A 169 -2.17 -10.42 -12.79
CA ILE A 169 -2.43 -10.65 -11.37
C ILE A 169 -3.38 -11.84 -11.24
N CYS A 170 -3.01 -12.82 -10.39
CA CYS A 170 -3.82 -13.98 -10.06
C CYS A 170 -4.28 -13.87 -8.61
N CYS A 171 -5.57 -13.86 -8.38
CA CYS A 171 -6.17 -13.75 -7.04
C CYS A 171 -7.59 -14.36 -7.00
N SER A 172 -8.12 -14.51 -5.80
CA SER A 172 -9.52 -14.91 -5.57
C SER A 172 -10.39 -13.73 -5.09
N LEU A 173 -10.05 -12.51 -5.49
CA LEU A 173 -10.80 -11.31 -5.11
C LEU A 173 -12.20 -11.34 -5.71
N THR A 174 -13.23 -11.20 -4.86
CA THR A 174 -14.65 -11.16 -5.25
C THR A 174 -15.34 -9.89 -4.75
N ARG A 175 -14.74 -9.19 -3.78
CA ARG A 175 -15.37 -8.00 -3.17
C ARG A 175 -15.37 -6.82 -4.14
N PRO A 176 -16.48 -6.08 -4.21
CA PRO A 176 -16.55 -4.87 -5.04
C PRO A 176 -15.50 -3.85 -4.59
N PRO A 177 -15.07 -2.96 -5.50
CA PRO A 177 -14.12 -1.90 -5.17
C PRO A 177 -14.75 -0.81 -4.29
N GLY A 178 -13.91 -0.05 -3.61
CA GLY A 178 -14.31 1.17 -2.93
C GLY A 178 -14.57 2.33 -3.91
N HIS A 179 -14.94 3.48 -3.37
CA HIS A 179 -15.42 4.62 -4.15
C HIS A 179 -14.39 5.17 -5.14
N ALA A 180 -13.11 5.22 -4.78
CA ALA A 180 -12.08 5.76 -5.68
C ALA A 180 -11.81 4.83 -6.87
N VAL A 181 -11.73 3.51 -6.64
CA VAL A 181 -11.55 2.53 -7.73
C VAL A 181 -12.82 2.43 -8.57
N GLN A 182 -14.00 2.42 -7.94
CA GLN A 182 -15.29 2.42 -8.65
C GLN A 182 -15.43 3.63 -9.59
N ALA A 183 -14.99 4.79 -9.17
CA ALA A 183 -15.03 6.01 -9.99
C ALA A 183 -14.11 5.94 -11.24
N LEU A 184 -13.19 4.98 -11.31
CA LEU A 184 -12.35 4.75 -12.49
C LEU A 184 -13.04 3.91 -13.56
N VAL A 185 -14.14 3.22 -13.24
CA VAL A 185 -14.87 2.37 -14.19
C VAL A 185 -15.42 3.23 -15.33
N GLY A 186 -15.02 2.93 -16.56
CA GLY A 186 -15.44 3.68 -17.76
C GLY A 186 -14.91 5.12 -17.85
N ALA A 187 -14.04 5.55 -16.94
CA ALA A 187 -13.55 6.91 -16.92
C ALA A 187 -12.62 7.21 -18.11
N LYS A 188 -12.99 8.21 -18.93
CA LYS A 188 -12.14 8.73 -20.03
C LYS A 188 -10.90 9.44 -19.52
N HIS A 189 -11.01 10.17 -18.42
CA HIS A 189 -9.95 10.95 -17.79
C HIS A 189 -9.78 10.56 -16.31
N PRO A 190 -9.18 9.38 -16.01
CA PRO A 190 -9.20 8.82 -14.65
C PRO A 190 -8.49 9.69 -13.60
N ARG A 191 -7.44 10.44 -13.96
CA ARG A 191 -6.77 11.37 -13.03
C ARG A 191 -7.70 12.48 -12.58
N THR A 192 -8.40 13.10 -13.53
CA THR A 192 -9.36 14.18 -13.23
C THR A 192 -10.51 13.69 -12.35
N VAL A 193 -10.87 12.40 -12.46
CA VAL A 193 -11.89 11.80 -11.60
C VAL A 193 -11.43 11.75 -10.15
N LEU A 194 -10.18 11.35 -9.89
CA LEU A 194 -9.63 11.34 -8.53
C LEU A 194 -9.43 12.75 -7.96
N GLU A 195 -9.06 13.72 -8.79
CA GLU A 195 -8.92 15.11 -8.39
C GLU A 195 -10.26 15.76 -7.97
N LYS A 196 -11.39 15.31 -8.53
CA LYS A 196 -12.74 15.77 -8.15
C LYS A 196 -13.12 15.48 -6.70
N PHE A 197 -12.51 14.47 -6.07
CA PHE A 197 -12.73 14.22 -4.64
C PHE A 197 -12.17 15.35 -3.74
N GLY A 198 -11.30 16.20 -4.25
CA GLY A 198 -10.75 17.34 -3.53
C GLY A 198 -10.07 16.94 -2.22
N ARG A 199 -10.56 17.47 -1.09
CA ARG A 199 -10.02 17.16 0.24
C ARG A 199 -10.62 15.90 0.85
N ASN A 200 -11.76 15.44 0.37
CA ASN A 200 -12.49 14.27 0.89
C ASN A 200 -12.13 13.00 0.11
N LEU A 201 -10.87 12.64 0.14
CA LEU A 201 -10.36 11.46 -0.56
C LEU A 201 -10.92 10.16 0.05
N PRO A 202 -11.51 9.27 -0.76
CA PRO A 202 -11.92 7.93 -0.32
C PRO A 202 -10.76 7.12 0.25
N GLU A 203 -11.08 6.14 1.08
CA GLU A 203 -10.08 5.28 1.73
C GLU A 203 -9.24 4.48 0.73
N ASP A 204 -9.84 4.10 -0.40
CA ASP A 204 -9.21 3.34 -1.47
C ASP A 204 -8.51 4.20 -2.54
N THR A 205 -8.24 5.48 -2.25
CA THR A 205 -7.54 6.38 -3.19
C THR A 205 -6.16 5.86 -3.58
N LEU A 206 -5.40 5.29 -2.63
CA LEU A 206 -4.07 4.74 -2.94
C LEU A 206 -4.16 3.52 -3.88
N GLN A 207 -5.18 2.69 -3.73
CA GLN A 207 -5.47 1.56 -4.61
C GLN A 207 -5.75 2.03 -6.04
N ALA A 208 -6.63 3.02 -6.18
CA ALA A 208 -6.92 3.65 -7.46
C ALA A 208 -5.67 4.24 -8.12
N VAL A 209 -4.83 4.94 -7.35
CA VAL A 209 -3.56 5.51 -7.84
C VAL A 209 -2.60 4.43 -8.32
N GLN A 210 -2.45 3.31 -7.61
CA GLN A 210 -1.56 2.22 -8.03
C GLN A 210 -2.06 1.57 -9.32
N LEU A 211 -3.38 1.37 -9.45
CA LEU A 211 -3.99 0.88 -10.68
C LEU A 211 -3.68 1.80 -11.87
N LEU A 212 -3.88 3.11 -11.72
CA LEU A 212 -3.58 4.09 -12.76
C LEU A 212 -2.10 4.11 -13.17
N ARG A 213 -1.21 3.98 -12.19
CA ARG A 213 0.23 3.92 -12.46
C ARG A 213 0.62 2.65 -13.22
N ALA A 214 0.03 1.51 -12.87
CA ALA A 214 0.29 0.25 -13.55
C ALA A 214 -0.24 0.29 -14.99
N ARG A 215 -1.47 0.77 -15.21
CA ARG A 215 -2.08 0.95 -16.54
C ARG A 215 -1.27 1.88 -17.45
N LYS A 216 -0.64 2.92 -16.89
CA LYS A 216 0.22 3.81 -17.69
C LYS A 216 1.47 3.12 -18.20
N GLN A 217 1.95 2.09 -17.51
CA GLN A 217 3.23 1.45 -17.81
C GLN A 217 3.09 0.14 -18.58
N ALA A 218 2.01 -0.63 -18.33
CA ALA A 218 1.85 -1.99 -18.83
C ALA A 218 0.39 -2.32 -19.16
N HIS A 219 0.18 -3.33 -19.98
CA HIS A 219 -1.11 -3.98 -20.17
C HIS A 219 -1.42 -4.83 -18.92
N LEU A 220 -2.63 -4.69 -18.39
CA LEU A 220 -3.03 -5.40 -17.19
C LEU A 220 -3.97 -6.55 -17.50
N PHE A 221 -3.70 -7.70 -16.91
CA PHE A 221 -4.53 -8.89 -16.94
C PHE A 221 -4.89 -9.27 -15.51
N LEU A 222 -6.12 -9.73 -15.28
CA LEU A 222 -6.59 -10.11 -13.95
C LEU A 222 -7.37 -11.42 -14.00
N LEU A 223 -6.83 -12.43 -13.33
CA LEU A 223 -7.55 -13.65 -12.99
C LEU A 223 -8.13 -13.49 -11.59
N SER A 224 -9.44 -13.37 -11.45
CA SER A 224 -10.12 -13.12 -10.17
C SER A 224 -11.54 -13.64 -10.19
N GLY A 225 -12.25 -13.54 -9.06
CA GLY A 225 -13.68 -13.78 -8.99
C GLY A 225 -14.55 -12.52 -9.18
N LEU A 226 -13.98 -11.42 -9.68
CA LEU A 226 -14.72 -10.20 -9.99
C LEU A 226 -15.53 -10.36 -11.27
N ASP A 227 -16.59 -9.58 -11.38
CA ASP A 227 -17.36 -9.46 -12.62
C ASP A 227 -16.50 -8.95 -13.77
N ALA A 228 -16.60 -9.60 -14.95
CA ALA A 228 -15.77 -9.27 -16.11
C ALA A 228 -16.03 -7.83 -16.61
N GLN A 229 -17.27 -7.35 -16.60
CA GLN A 229 -17.59 -5.99 -17.04
C GLN A 229 -16.96 -4.94 -16.12
N LEU A 230 -16.92 -5.21 -14.80
CA LEU A 230 -16.20 -4.37 -13.85
C LEU A 230 -14.71 -4.29 -14.17
N VAL A 231 -14.08 -5.45 -14.42
CA VAL A 231 -12.65 -5.55 -14.74
C VAL A 231 -12.33 -4.82 -16.04
N GLU A 232 -13.12 -5.03 -17.09
CA GLU A 232 -12.99 -4.33 -18.37
C GLU A 232 -13.22 -2.82 -18.24
N GLY A 233 -14.21 -2.42 -17.45
CA GLY A 233 -14.47 -1.01 -17.15
C GLY A 233 -13.31 -0.30 -16.46
N LEU A 234 -12.48 -1.04 -15.72
CA LEU A 234 -11.21 -0.57 -15.15
C LEU A 234 -10.07 -0.59 -16.16
N GLN A 235 -10.31 -0.95 -17.43
CA GLN A 235 -9.31 -1.13 -18.49
C GLN A 235 -8.25 -2.17 -18.10
N ILE A 236 -8.71 -3.27 -17.55
CA ILE A 236 -7.95 -4.48 -17.26
C ILE A 236 -8.58 -5.60 -18.09
N THR A 237 -7.78 -6.45 -18.70
CA THR A 237 -8.28 -7.62 -19.41
C THR A 237 -8.60 -8.75 -18.42
N PRO A 238 -9.87 -9.17 -18.30
CA PRO A 238 -10.21 -10.28 -17.42
C PRO A 238 -9.69 -11.59 -18.00
N LEU A 239 -9.17 -12.46 -17.14
CA LEU A 239 -8.85 -13.84 -17.45
C LEU A 239 -9.91 -14.73 -16.77
N VAL A 240 -10.51 -15.62 -17.55
CA VAL A 240 -11.60 -16.49 -17.06
C VAL A 240 -11.05 -17.77 -16.43
N HIS A 241 -9.91 -18.26 -16.93
CA HIS A 241 -9.29 -19.48 -16.42
C HIS A 241 -7.77 -19.45 -16.58
N PHE A 242 -7.09 -20.30 -15.83
CA PHE A 242 -5.63 -20.37 -15.80
C PHE A 242 -5.00 -20.67 -17.17
N GLY A 243 -5.69 -21.41 -18.05
CA GLY A 243 -5.21 -21.70 -19.40
C GLY A 243 -4.98 -20.45 -20.25
N GLN A 244 -5.77 -19.37 -20.07
CA GLN A 244 -5.54 -18.09 -20.75
C GLN A 244 -4.27 -17.40 -20.23
N LEU A 245 -3.92 -17.57 -18.96
CA LEU A 245 -2.67 -17.04 -18.41
C LEU A 245 -1.46 -17.72 -19.05
N ILE A 246 -1.52 -19.05 -19.28
CA ILE A 246 -0.45 -19.79 -19.95
C ILE A 246 -0.22 -19.29 -21.38
N GLN A 247 -1.28 -18.88 -22.08
CA GLN A 247 -1.17 -18.33 -23.43
C GLN A 247 -0.48 -16.95 -23.52
N LEU A 248 -0.30 -16.26 -22.37
CA LEU A 248 0.44 -15.00 -22.30
C LEU A 248 1.96 -15.21 -22.18
N ILE A 249 2.39 -16.41 -21.79
CA ILE A 249 3.80 -16.78 -21.57
C ILE A 249 4.41 -17.27 -22.89
#